data_ab301ef828bedb2299824f853a841d74
#
_entry.id   ab301ef828bedb2299824f853a841d74
#
_cell.length_a   1.000
_cell.length_b   1.000
_cell.length_c   1.000
_cell.angle_alpha   90.00
_cell.angle_beta   90.00
_cell.angle_gamma   90.00
#
_symmetry.space_group_name_H-M   'P 1'
#
loop_
_entity.id
_entity.type
_entity.pdbx_description
1 polymer ?
#
loop_
_entity_poly.entity_id
_entity_poly.type
_entity_poly.pdbx_seq_one_letter_code
_entity_poly.pdbx_strand_id
1 'polypeptide(L)'
;MPAVDDIETVGVVGAGTMGSGIAQVAATAGYGVVMRDVEAELVADGRERIADSLDRLVSKDALDRESADAALDRIEGTTDLAALADADLVVEAVVEDMSIKQDVFADLDAVTPDHAVLATNTSTLSITTIAAATDRPDQVVGIHFMNPVPVMDGVEVVVGEKTAPGVVEVAHAFAESLDKETWEADDKPGFVSNRILMPWINEGVRALDEGVATKDDIDRGMKLGTNVPMGPFELADHVGLDVCLDATETLQEELGERFRPAYLLKRKVEAGDLGKKTGTGFYEYD
;
A
#
# COMPACT_ATOMS: atom_id res chain seq x y z
N MET A 1 -20.55 -3.70 14.63
CA MET A 1 -19.17 -3.50 14.18
C MET A 1 -18.27 -3.61 15.39
N PRO A 2 -17.11 -4.26 15.29
CA PRO A 2 -16.16 -4.32 16.41
C PRO A 2 -15.65 -2.92 16.73
N ALA A 3 -15.41 -2.63 18.00
CA ALA A 3 -14.49 -1.55 18.36
C ALA A 3 -13.05 -2.04 18.08
N VAL A 4 -12.08 -1.15 17.98
CA VAL A 4 -10.67 -1.56 17.75
C VAL A 4 -10.18 -2.52 18.83
N ASP A 5 -10.62 -2.32 20.07
CA ASP A 5 -10.30 -3.18 21.22
C ASP A 5 -10.89 -4.61 21.11
N ASP A 6 -11.84 -4.82 20.20
CA ASP A 6 -12.45 -6.12 19.93
C ASP A 6 -11.77 -6.87 18.77
N ILE A 7 -10.79 -6.23 18.07
CA ILE A 7 -10.02 -6.88 17.00
C ILE A 7 -8.93 -7.74 17.64
N GLU A 8 -9.06 -9.04 17.50
CA GLU A 8 -8.04 -10.00 17.94
C GLU A 8 -7.29 -10.62 16.74
N THR A 9 -8.00 -10.86 15.64
CA THR A 9 -7.47 -11.53 14.44
C THR A 9 -7.56 -10.65 13.21
N VAL A 10 -6.41 -10.42 12.58
CA VAL A 10 -6.27 -9.68 11.31
C VAL A 10 -5.97 -10.64 10.17
N GLY A 11 -6.85 -10.67 9.18
CA GLY A 11 -6.60 -11.34 7.91
C GLY A 11 -5.78 -10.46 6.98
N VAL A 12 -4.82 -11.04 6.27
CA VAL A 12 -4.08 -10.35 5.19
C VAL A 12 -4.14 -11.22 3.94
N VAL A 13 -4.75 -10.72 2.87
CA VAL A 13 -4.87 -11.43 1.59
C VAL A 13 -3.90 -10.84 0.57
N GLY A 14 -2.95 -11.68 0.14
CA GLY A 14 -1.77 -11.29 -0.61
C GLY A 14 -0.52 -11.29 0.28
N ALA A 15 0.46 -12.15 -0.03
CA ALA A 15 1.72 -12.28 0.72
C ALA A 15 2.89 -11.56 0.02
N GLY A 16 2.59 -10.65 -0.92
CA GLY A 16 3.57 -9.82 -1.61
C GLY A 16 4.22 -8.77 -0.71
N THR A 17 4.91 -7.80 -1.30
CA THR A 17 5.63 -6.73 -0.56
C THR A 17 4.74 -5.97 0.41
N MET A 18 3.53 -5.58 -0.03
CA MET A 18 2.61 -4.83 0.84
C MET A 18 1.99 -5.73 1.90
N GLY A 19 1.42 -6.89 1.50
CA GLY A 19 0.76 -7.78 2.44
C GLY A 19 1.70 -8.33 3.51
N SER A 20 2.93 -8.74 3.16
CA SER A 20 3.92 -9.14 4.15
C SER A 20 4.27 -7.99 5.13
N GLY A 21 4.39 -6.76 4.62
CA GLY A 21 4.62 -5.60 5.46
C GLY A 21 3.45 -5.29 6.41
N ILE A 22 2.20 -5.40 5.94
CA ILE A 22 0.98 -5.22 6.75
C ILE A 22 0.88 -6.32 7.81
N ALA A 23 1.10 -7.59 7.42
CA ALA A 23 1.12 -8.71 8.34
C ALA A 23 2.19 -8.53 9.44
N GLN A 24 3.39 -8.05 9.07
CA GLN A 24 4.46 -7.76 10.02
C GLN A 24 4.05 -6.71 11.05
N VAL A 25 3.55 -5.55 10.63
CA VAL A 25 3.22 -4.48 11.58
C VAL A 25 2.03 -4.86 12.47
N ALA A 26 1.03 -5.56 11.95
CA ALA A 26 -0.08 -6.08 12.74
C ALA A 26 0.39 -7.09 13.80
N ALA A 27 1.24 -8.05 13.43
CA ALA A 27 1.80 -9.03 14.35
C ALA A 27 2.73 -8.39 15.41
N THR A 28 3.49 -7.35 15.02
CA THR A 28 4.35 -6.59 15.95
C THR A 28 3.52 -5.81 16.96
N ALA A 29 2.35 -5.29 16.56
CA ALA A 29 1.39 -4.63 17.45
C ALA A 29 0.64 -5.60 18.38
N GLY A 30 0.76 -6.92 18.17
CA GLY A 30 0.21 -7.95 19.06
C GLY A 30 -0.99 -8.72 18.52
N TYR A 31 -1.49 -8.38 17.34
CA TYR A 31 -2.61 -9.10 16.70
C TYR A 31 -2.22 -10.52 16.27
N GLY A 32 -3.16 -11.47 16.36
CA GLY A 32 -3.10 -12.72 15.61
C GLY A 32 -3.27 -12.41 14.12
N VAL A 33 -2.41 -12.97 13.25
CA VAL A 33 -2.44 -12.67 11.81
C VAL A 33 -2.59 -13.95 11.00
N VAL A 34 -3.58 -13.99 10.11
CA VAL A 34 -3.71 -15.02 9.09
C VAL A 34 -3.32 -14.42 7.74
N MET A 35 -2.12 -14.75 7.25
CA MET A 35 -1.62 -14.28 5.95
C MET A 35 -1.89 -15.35 4.88
N ARG A 36 -2.72 -15.01 3.91
CA ARG A 36 -3.16 -15.92 2.84
C ARG A 36 -2.64 -15.47 1.47
N ASP A 37 -2.17 -16.42 0.66
CA ASP A 37 -1.97 -16.21 -0.78
C ASP A 37 -2.46 -17.42 -1.58
N VAL A 38 -2.51 -17.31 -2.91
CA VAL A 38 -3.02 -18.39 -3.79
C VAL A 38 -2.07 -19.58 -3.87
N GLU A 39 -0.78 -19.38 -3.67
CA GLU A 39 0.27 -20.40 -3.74
C GLU A 39 1.09 -20.47 -2.46
N ALA A 40 1.43 -21.70 -2.02
CA ALA A 40 2.20 -21.92 -0.82
C ALA A 40 3.62 -21.31 -0.89
N GLU A 41 4.19 -21.21 -2.08
CA GLU A 41 5.49 -20.58 -2.33
C GLU A 41 5.42 -19.07 -2.04
N LEU A 42 4.35 -18.37 -2.49
CA LEU A 42 4.14 -16.94 -2.22
C LEU A 42 3.98 -16.68 -0.71
N VAL A 43 3.28 -17.57 0.00
CA VAL A 43 3.15 -17.52 1.46
C VAL A 43 4.50 -17.68 2.15
N ALA A 44 5.30 -18.65 1.71
CA ALA A 44 6.64 -18.91 2.26
C ALA A 44 7.57 -17.71 2.02
N ASP A 45 7.60 -17.17 0.82
CA ASP A 45 8.37 -15.97 0.46
C ASP A 45 7.93 -14.74 1.27
N GLY A 46 6.62 -14.60 1.52
CA GLY A 46 6.08 -13.55 2.38
C GLY A 46 6.59 -13.66 3.82
N ARG A 47 6.59 -14.86 4.39
CA ARG A 47 7.14 -15.11 5.73
C ARG A 47 8.65 -14.88 5.79
N GLU A 48 9.42 -15.27 4.76
CA GLU A 48 10.85 -15.00 4.69
C GLU A 48 11.13 -13.49 4.66
N ARG A 49 10.38 -12.72 3.84
CA ARG A 49 10.49 -11.24 3.82
C ARG A 49 10.23 -10.62 5.19
N ILE A 50 9.23 -11.13 5.92
CA ILE A 50 8.92 -10.67 7.29
C ILE A 50 10.09 -10.98 8.22
N ALA A 51 10.61 -12.21 8.22
CA ALA A 51 11.73 -12.61 9.05
C ALA A 51 12.97 -11.74 8.79
N ASP A 52 13.33 -11.55 7.53
CA ASP A 52 14.45 -10.68 7.11
C ASP A 52 14.24 -9.21 7.54
N SER A 53 13.00 -8.74 7.47
CA SER A 53 12.66 -7.36 7.88
C SER A 53 12.79 -7.19 9.40
N LEU A 54 12.27 -8.14 10.18
CA LEU A 54 12.40 -8.16 11.64
C LEU A 54 13.88 -8.27 12.07
N ASP A 55 14.68 -9.12 11.41
CA ASP A 55 16.11 -9.21 11.66
C ASP A 55 16.86 -7.89 11.42
N ARG A 56 16.48 -7.16 10.37
CA ARG A 56 17.03 -5.83 10.10
C ARG A 56 16.64 -4.82 11.18
N LEU A 57 15.42 -4.86 11.73
CA LEU A 57 15.00 -4.00 12.83
C LEU A 57 15.77 -4.33 14.11
N VAL A 58 15.97 -5.61 14.42
CA VAL A 58 16.77 -6.03 15.56
C VAL A 58 18.23 -5.59 15.41
N SER A 59 18.82 -5.75 14.21
CA SER A 59 20.20 -5.35 13.94
C SER A 59 20.46 -3.84 14.08
N LYS A 60 19.40 -3.04 14.01
CA LYS A 60 19.41 -1.56 14.16
C LYS A 60 18.97 -1.10 15.56
N ASP A 61 18.77 -2.01 16.49
CA ASP A 61 18.25 -1.74 17.83
C ASP A 61 16.86 -1.03 17.83
N ALA A 62 16.09 -1.21 16.74
CA ALA A 62 14.74 -0.66 16.60
C ALA A 62 13.65 -1.61 17.14
N LEU A 63 13.99 -2.89 17.33
CA LEU A 63 13.12 -3.91 17.92
C LEU A 63 14.01 -4.90 18.70
N ASP A 64 13.56 -5.38 19.85
CA ASP A 64 14.27 -6.46 20.55
C ASP A 64 13.98 -7.83 19.94
N ARG A 65 14.88 -8.80 20.16
CA ARG A 65 14.77 -10.15 19.59
C ARG A 65 13.52 -10.88 20.04
N GLU A 66 13.14 -10.77 21.33
CA GLU A 66 11.97 -11.46 21.89
C GLU A 66 10.68 -10.96 21.22
N SER A 67 10.55 -9.66 21.02
CA SER A 67 9.42 -9.05 20.31
C SER A 67 9.38 -9.47 18.83
N ALA A 68 10.54 -9.57 18.16
CA ALA A 68 10.62 -10.02 16.78
C ALA A 68 10.16 -11.47 16.61
N ASP A 69 10.65 -12.36 17.47
CA ASP A 69 10.30 -13.78 17.45
C ASP A 69 8.80 -13.97 17.78
N ALA A 70 8.29 -13.24 18.78
CA ALA A 70 6.87 -13.27 19.14
C ALA A 70 5.96 -12.74 18.01
N ALA A 71 6.39 -11.73 17.25
CA ALA A 71 5.64 -11.24 16.09
C ALA A 71 5.57 -12.32 15.01
N LEU A 72 6.69 -13.00 14.70
CA LEU A 72 6.71 -14.06 13.69
C LEU A 72 5.85 -15.27 14.08
N ASP A 73 5.78 -15.58 15.37
CA ASP A 73 4.95 -16.69 15.92
C ASP A 73 3.44 -16.39 15.84
N ARG A 74 3.03 -15.11 15.79
CA ARG A 74 1.64 -14.71 15.62
C ARG A 74 1.12 -14.82 14.19
N ILE A 75 1.99 -15.06 13.21
CA ILE A 75 1.62 -15.10 11.80
C ILE A 75 1.39 -16.53 11.35
N GLU A 76 0.16 -16.90 11.05
CA GLU A 76 -0.21 -18.12 10.35
C GLU A 76 -0.21 -17.86 8.84
N GLY A 77 0.53 -18.66 8.07
CA GLY A 77 0.55 -18.62 6.60
C GLY A 77 -0.30 -19.74 6.01
N THR A 78 -1.20 -19.44 5.06
CA THR A 78 -2.10 -20.43 4.46
C THR A 78 -2.43 -20.11 3.00
N THR A 79 -2.89 -21.11 2.26
CA THR A 79 -3.54 -20.94 0.95
C THR A 79 -5.06 -21.05 1.02
N ASP A 80 -5.59 -21.49 2.15
CA ASP A 80 -7.02 -21.69 2.36
C ASP A 80 -7.68 -20.38 2.81
N LEU A 81 -8.64 -19.89 2.02
CA LEU A 81 -9.41 -18.69 2.35
C LEU A 81 -10.32 -18.91 3.58
N ALA A 82 -10.78 -20.15 3.82
CA ALA A 82 -11.62 -20.47 4.98
C ALA A 82 -10.91 -20.24 6.33
N ALA A 83 -9.59 -20.14 6.36
CA ALA A 83 -8.84 -19.77 7.57
C ALA A 83 -9.13 -18.32 8.05
N LEU A 84 -9.79 -17.50 7.23
CA LEU A 84 -10.23 -16.15 7.58
C LEU A 84 -11.61 -16.11 8.24
N ALA A 85 -12.23 -17.27 8.52
CA ALA A 85 -13.58 -17.35 9.09
C ALA A 85 -13.73 -16.70 10.49
N ASP A 86 -12.64 -16.48 11.19
CA ASP A 86 -12.63 -15.82 12.51
C ASP A 86 -11.89 -14.47 12.48
N ALA A 87 -11.62 -13.90 11.29
CA ALA A 87 -10.95 -12.60 11.16
C ALA A 87 -11.92 -11.44 11.44
N ASP A 88 -11.53 -10.53 12.33
CA ASP A 88 -12.31 -9.34 12.69
C ASP A 88 -12.10 -8.18 11.70
N LEU A 89 -10.92 -8.11 11.12
CA LEU A 89 -10.54 -7.17 10.09
C LEU A 89 -9.68 -7.88 9.03
N VAL A 90 -9.98 -7.67 7.76
CA VAL A 90 -9.18 -8.23 6.67
C VAL A 90 -8.63 -7.09 5.80
N VAL A 91 -7.32 -7.10 5.55
CA VAL A 91 -6.68 -6.18 4.60
C VAL A 91 -6.27 -6.95 3.34
N GLU A 92 -6.88 -6.62 2.23
CA GLU A 92 -6.53 -7.15 0.92
C GLU A 92 -5.38 -6.34 0.30
N ALA A 93 -4.34 -7.04 -0.15
CA ALA A 93 -3.14 -6.49 -0.78
C ALA A 93 -2.66 -7.36 -1.96
N VAL A 94 -3.61 -7.84 -2.79
CA VAL A 94 -3.31 -8.58 -4.02
C VAL A 94 -2.93 -7.64 -5.17
N VAL A 95 -2.70 -8.17 -6.36
CA VAL A 95 -2.37 -7.39 -7.57
C VAL A 95 -3.40 -6.30 -7.85
N GLU A 96 -2.96 -5.18 -8.44
CA GLU A 96 -3.79 -3.99 -8.67
C GLU A 96 -4.65 -4.18 -9.94
N ASP A 97 -5.63 -5.08 -9.83
CA ASP A 97 -6.62 -5.38 -10.87
C ASP A 97 -8.02 -5.40 -10.28
N MET A 98 -8.93 -4.61 -10.85
CA MET A 98 -10.29 -4.41 -10.33
C MET A 98 -11.07 -5.72 -10.27
N SER A 99 -10.99 -6.55 -11.32
CA SER A 99 -11.74 -7.80 -11.39
C SER A 99 -11.26 -8.81 -10.34
N ILE A 100 -9.94 -8.90 -10.14
CA ILE A 100 -9.35 -9.78 -9.12
C ILE A 100 -9.75 -9.31 -7.72
N LYS A 101 -9.70 -8.00 -7.45
CA LYS A 101 -10.11 -7.46 -6.15
C LYS A 101 -11.59 -7.69 -5.88
N GLN A 102 -12.46 -7.50 -6.88
CA GLN A 102 -13.89 -7.80 -6.74
C GLN A 102 -14.16 -9.27 -6.44
N ASP A 103 -13.49 -10.19 -7.14
CA ASP A 103 -13.61 -11.63 -6.87
C ASP A 103 -13.15 -11.96 -5.44
N VAL A 104 -12.01 -11.40 -5.00
CA VAL A 104 -11.51 -11.57 -3.63
C VAL A 104 -12.50 -11.03 -2.60
N PHE A 105 -13.09 -9.84 -2.83
CA PHE A 105 -14.04 -9.25 -1.89
C PHE A 105 -15.36 -10.03 -1.82
N ALA A 106 -15.85 -10.58 -2.93
CA ALA A 106 -17.01 -11.47 -2.92
C ALA A 106 -16.73 -12.76 -2.13
N ASP A 107 -15.55 -13.34 -2.27
CA ASP A 107 -15.12 -14.51 -1.53
C ASP A 107 -14.94 -14.20 -0.03
N LEU A 108 -14.34 -13.04 0.32
CA LEU A 108 -14.19 -12.58 1.70
C LEU A 108 -15.53 -12.33 2.38
N ASP A 109 -16.48 -11.73 1.68
CA ASP A 109 -17.85 -11.52 2.15
C ASP A 109 -18.54 -12.82 2.56
N ALA A 110 -18.27 -13.89 1.80
CA ALA A 110 -18.87 -15.21 2.05
C ALA A 110 -18.23 -15.97 3.23
N VAL A 111 -16.94 -15.73 3.55
CA VAL A 111 -16.19 -16.54 4.53
C VAL A 111 -15.98 -15.85 5.87
N THR A 112 -15.90 -14.52 5.89
CA THR A 112 -15.61 -13.76 7.12
C THR A 112 -16.89 -13.51 7.93
N PRO A 113 -16.78 -13.30 9.26
CA PRO A 113 -17.94 -13.02 10.11
C PRO A 113 -18.69 -11.75 9.67
N ASP A 114 -20.01 -11.69 9.95
CA ASP A 114 -20.86 -10.54 9.60
C ASP A 114 -20.37 -9.20 10.19
N HIS A 115 -19.57 -9.24 11.24
CA HIS A 115 -19.03 -8.05 11.89
C HIS A 115 -17.70 -7.58 11.29
N ALA A 116 -17.02 -8.41 10.50
CA ALA A 116 -15.67 -8.13 10.01
C ALA A 116 -15.63 -6.89 9.11
N VAL A 117 -14.60 -6.08 9.32
CA VAL A 117 -14.27 -4.96 8.43
C VAL A 117 -13.42 -5.49 7.28
N LEU A 118 -13.81 -5.18 6.05
CA LEU A 118 -13.08 -5.54 4.85
C LEU A 118 -12.34 -4.32 4.30
N ALA A 119 -11.03 -4.36 4.31
CA ALA A 119 -10.19 -3.26 3.84
C ALA A 119 -9.41 -3.65 2.58
N THR A 120 -9.20 -2.69 1.68
CA THR A 120 -8.29 -2.83 0.55
C THR A 120 -7.11 -1.88 0.68
N ASN A 121 -5.91 -2.37 0.33
CA ASN A 121 -4.70 -1.56 0.28
C ASN A 121 -4.44 -0.97 -1.12
N THR A 122 -5.46 -0.92 -1.98
CA THR A 122 -5.32 -0.31 -3.30
C THR A 122 -4.78 1.12 -3.21
N SER A 123 -3.99 1.50 -4.19
CA SER A 123 -3.43 2.86 -4.30
C SER A 123 -4.19 3.75 -5.29
N THR A 124 -5.02 3.15 -6.17
CA THR A 124 -5.63 3.88 -7.29
C THR A 124 -7.04 3.45 -7.64
N LEU A 125 -7.44 2.22 -7.28
CA LEU A 125 -8.75 1.67 -7.64
C LEU A 125 -9.85 2.17 -6.70
N SER A 126 -11.07 2.34 -7.24
CA SER A 126 -12.23 2.82 -6.47
C SER A 126 -12.66 1.83 -5.39
N ILE A 127 -12.66 2.30 -4.15
CA ILE A 127 -13.18 1.57 -2.98
C ILE A 127 -14.66 1.24 -3.18
N THR A 128 -15.43 2.19 -3.69
CA THR A 128 -16.85 2.05 -3.97
C THR A 128 -17.13 0.92 -4.97
N THR A 129 -16.29 0.81 -6.01
CA THR A 129 -16.44 -0.24 -7.03
C THR A 129 -16.07 -1.61 -6.47
N ILE A 130 -15.02 -1.70 -5.63
CA ILE A 130 -14.65 -2.93 -4.93
C ILE A 130 -15.75 -3.35 -3.96
N ALA A 131 -16.25 -2.42 -3.15
CA ALA A 131 -17.31 -2.66 -2.18
C ALA A 131 -18.61 -3.18 -2.81
N ALA A 132 -18.91 -2.79 -4.06
CA ALA A 132 -20.10 -3.24 -4.79
C ALA A 132 -20.11 -4.74 -5.11
N ALA A 133 -18.99 -5.45 -4.93
CA ALA A 133 -18.91 -6.91 -5.06
C ALA A 133 -19.35 -7.66 -3.79
N THR A 134 -19.66 -6.94 -2.69
CA THR A 134 -20.10 -7.53 -1.41
C THR A 134 -21.57 -7.23 -1.12
N ASP A 135 -22.19 -8.01 -0.26
CA ASP A 135 -23.55 -7.77 0.25
C ASP A 135 -23.56 -6.74 1.42
N ARG A 136 -22.36 -6.35 1.91
CA ARG A 136 -22.16 -5.37 3.02
C ARG A 136 -21.18 -4.25 2.64
N PRO A 137 -21.47 -3.48 1.58
CA PRO A 137 -20.57 -2.42 1.10
C PRO A 137 -20.32 -1.30 2.12
N ASP A 138 -21.12 -1.20 3.16
CA ASP A 138 -20.97 -0.27 4.28
C ASP A 138 -19.85 -0.71 5.26
N GLN A 139 -19.38 -1.95 5.19
CA GLN A 139 -18.25 -2.48 5.96
C GLN A 139 -16.93 -2.51 5.16
N VAL A 140 -16.90 -1.91 3.99
CA VAL A 140 -15.70 -1.85 3.14
C VAL A 140 -15.07 -0.46 3.23
N VAL A 141 -13.73 -0.43 3.36
CA VAL A 141 -12.92 0.80 3.47
C VAL A 141 -11.58 0.62 2.78
N GLY A 142 -10.95 1.71 2.34
CA GLY A 142 -9.56 1.72 1.93
C GLY A 142 -8.63 1.95 3.14
N ILE A 143 -7.61 1.12 3.29
CA ILE A 143 -6.50 1.35 4.24
C ILE A 143 -5.19 1.29 3.43
N HIS A 144 -4.82 2.43 2.88
CA HIS A 144 -3.68 2.55 1.97
C HIS A 144 -2.40 2.80 2.75
N PHE A 145 -1.63 1.76 2.98
CA PHE A 145 -0.32 1.83 3.61
C PHE A 145 0.75 2.33 2.64
N MET A 146 1.70 3.11 3.16
CA MET A 146 2.84 3.57 2.38
C MET A 146 3.97 2.52 2.38
N ASN A 147 4.64 2.35 1.24
CA ASN A 147 5.75 1.39 1.08
C ASN A 147 7.11 2.04 1.42
N PRO A 148 7.98 1.41 2.22
CA PRO A 148 7.84 0.12 2.93
C PRO A 148 6.99 0.23 4.22
N VAL A 149 6.00 -0.65 4.38
CA VAL A 149 5.01 -0.59 5.48
C VAL A 149 5.65 -0.53 6.88
N PRO A 150 6.70 -1.31 7.21
CA PRO A 150 7.31 -1.25 8.54
C PRO A 150 8.10 0.04 8.85
N VAL A 151 8.35 0.87 7.82
CA VAL A 151 9.22 2.05 7.92
C VAL A 151 8.44 3.36 7.80
N MET A 152 7.38 3.35 6.98
CA MET A 152 6.57 4.54 6.74
C MET A 152 5.53 4.72 7.83
N ASP A 153 5.45 5.93 8.37
CA ASP A 153 4.54 6.22 9.48
C ASP A 153 3.10 6.51 9.03
N GLY A 154 2.91 6.86 7.75
CA GLY A 154 1.63 7.34 7.24
C GLY A 154 0.73 6.25 6.67
N VAL A 155 -0.58 6.37 6.94
CA VAL A 155 -1.65 5.55 6.36
C VAL A 155 -2.82 6.44 5.92
N GLU A 156 -3.31 6.23 4.71
CA GLU A 156 -4.44 6.94 4.15
C GLU A 156 -5.71 6.09 4.27
N VAL A 157 -6.69 6.57 5.04
CA VAL A 157 -8.00 5.94 5.17
C VAL A 157 -8.91 6.50 4.08
N VAL A 158 -9.38 5.62 3.19
CA VAL A 158 -10.17 6.04 2.03
C VAL A 158 -11.61 5.63 2.18
N VAL A 159 -12.50 6.62 2.14
CA VAL A 159 -13.93 6.47 2.40
C VAL A 159 -14.68 6.27 1.09
N GLY A 160 -15.22 5.04 0.88
CA GLY A 160 -16.12 4.75 -0.23
C GLY A 160 -17.51 5.36 -0.04
N GLU A 161 -18.29 5.43 -1.12
CA GLU A 161 -19.64 6.07 -1.14
C GLU A 161 -20.61 5.50 -0.08
N LYS A 162 -20.44 4.22 0.31
CA LYS A 162 -21.29 3.55 1.28
C LYS A 162 -20.61 3.21 2.60
N THR A 163 -19.30 3.44 2.72
CA THR A 163 -18.55 3.12 3.93
C THR A 163 -19.20 3.78 5.16
N ALA A 164 -19.57 2.98 6.14
CA ALA A 164 -20.21 3.49 7.35
C ALA A 164 -19.21 4.28 8.22
N PRO A 165 -19.63 5.37 8.89
CA PRO A 165 -18.73 6.16 9.75
C PRO A 165 -18.01 5.33 10.81
N GLY A 166 -18.69 4.33 11.41
CA GLY A 166 -18.05 3.46 12.39
C GLY A 166 -16.95 2.56 11.81
N VAL A 167 -17.01 2.23 10.51
CA VAL A 167 -15.93 1.50 9.81
C VAL A 167 -14.72 2.41 9.59
N VAL A 168 -14.95 3.69 9.27
CA VAL A 168 -13.89 4.69 9.15
C VAL A 168 -13.18 4.88 10.50
N GLU A 169 -13.94 4.98 11.60
CA GLU A 169 -13.39 5.07 12.96
C GLU A 169 -12.53 3.84 13.30
N VAL A 170 -12.99 2.63 12.96
CA VAL A 170 -12.24 1.39 13.15
C VAL A 170 -10.95 1.38 12.31
N ALA A 171 -11.00 1.81 11.05
CA ALA A 171 -9.83 1.86 10.17
C ALA A 171 -8.75 2.82 10.71
N HIS A 172 -9.13 4.01 11.18
CA HIS A 172 -8.22 4.94 11.83
C HIS A 172 -7.60 4.33 13.10
N ALA A 173 -8.44 3.85 14.00
CA ALA A 173 -7.99 3.28 15.27
C ALA A 173 -7.10 2.04 15.08
N PHE A 174 -7.40 1.19 14.08
CA PHE A 174 -6.53 0.07 13.71
C PHE A 174 -5.16 0.57 13.23
N ALA A 175 -5.10 1.51 12.28
CA ALA A 175 -3.83 2.04 11.81
C ALA A 175 -3.02 2.72 12.95
N GLU A 176 -3.68 3.47 13.81
CA GLU A 176 -3.06 4.10 14.99
C GLU A 176 -2.52 3.07 15.99
N SER A 177 -3.20 1.91 16.16
CA SER A 177 -2.71 0.82 17.01
C SER A 177 -1.43 0.16 16.48
N LEU A 178 -1.11 0.39 15.20
CA LEU A 178 0.14 -0.03 14.54
C LEU A 178 1.25 1.05 14.61
N ASP A 179 1.11 2.06 15.46
CA ASP A 179 2.00 3.23 15.53
C ASP A 179 2.05 4.03 14.21
N LYS A 180 0.91 4.11 13.47
CA LYS A 180 0.80 4.90 12.25
C LYS A 180 0.01 6.20 12.49
N GLU A 181 0.40 7.24 11.76
CA GLU A 181 -0.38 8.47 11.65
C GLU A 181 -1.33 8.39 10.47
N THR A 182 -2.58 8.79 10.65
CA THR A 182 -3.61 8.63 9.64
C THR A 182 -4.13 9.97 9.11
N TRP A 183 -4.59 9.96 7.86
CA TRP A 183 -5.44 11.00 7.29
C TRP A 183 -6.54 10.37 6.46
N GLU A 184 -7.65 11.10 6.31
CA GLU A 184 -8.81 10.66 5.56
C GLU A 184 -8.80 11.21 4.14
N ALA A 185 -9.27 10.41 3.20
CA ALA A 185 -9.52 10.80 1.82
C ALA A 185 -10.87 10.25 1.34
N ASP A 186 -11.57 11.01 0.52
CA ASP A 186 -12.68 10.49 -0.26
C ASP A 186 -12.18 9.52 -1.34
N ASP A 187 -13.03 8.55 -1.73
CA ASP A 187 -12.81 7.67 -2.88
C ASP A 187 -12.83 8.46 -4.20
N LYS A 188 -11.71 9.14 -4.47
CA LYS A 188 -11.45 9.90 -5.69
C LYS A 188 -10.15 9.43 -6.33
N PRO A 189 -10.00 9.52 -7.66
CA PRO A 189 -8.81 9.02 -8.35
C PRO A 189 -7.49 9.55 -7.76
N GLY A 190 -6.65 8.61 -7.28
CA GLY A 190 -5.35 8.86 -6.67
C GLY A 190 -5.40 9.33 -5.22
N PHE A 191 -6.61 9.36 -4.59
CA PHE A 191 -6.85 9.80 -3.21
C PHE A 191 -6.17 11.15 -2.91
N VAL A 192 -5.49 11.34 -1.79
CA VAL A 192 -4.64 12.53 -1.54
C VAL A 192 -3.22 12.28 -2.05
N SER A 193 -2.64 11.13 -1.69
CA SER A 193 -1.22 10.87 -1.90
C SER A 193 -0.83 10.87 -3.37
N ASN A 194 -1.38 9.97 -4.17
CA ASN A 194 -1.05 9.85 -5.60
C ASN A 194 -1.55 11.03 -6.40
N ARG A 195 -2.68 11.61 -6.00
CA ARG A 195 -3.26 12.80 -6.63
C ARG A 195 -2.32 14.01 -6.65
N ILE A 196 -1.48 14.14 -5.63
CA ILE A 196 -0.51 15.22 -5.48
C ILE A 196 0.88 14.79 -5.93
N LEU A 197 1.30 13.58 -5.53
CA LEU A 197 2.64 13.09 -5.76
C LEU A 197 2.93 12.84 -7.24
N MET A 198 2.03 12.17 -7.96
CA MET A 198 2.26 11.81 -9.36
C MET A 198 2.41 13.05 -10.27
N PRO A 199 1.54 14.09 -10.19
CA PRO A 199 1.76 15.33 -10.90
C PRO A 199 3.07 16.04 -10.53
N TRP A 200 3.49 16.00 -9.27
CA TRP A 200 4.74 16.61 -8.84
C TRP A 200 5.96 15.92 -9.48
N ILE A 201 5.99 14.59 -9.47
CA ILE A 201 7.03 13.80 -10.18
C ILE A 201 6.97 14.08 -11.68
N ASN A 202 5.80 14.00 -12.28
CA ASN A 202 5.58 14.17 -13.71
C ASN A 202 6.00 15.57 -14.20
N GLU A 203 5.76 16.61 -13.41
CA GLU A 203 6.20 17.97 -13.72
C GLU A 203 7.73 18.10 -13.63
N GLY A 204 8.37 17.43 -12.67
CA GLY A 204 9.83 17.33 -12.61
C GLY A 204 10.40 16.71 -13.89
N VAL A 205 9.77 15.62 -14.38
CA VAL A 205 10.18 14.95 -15.63
C VAL A 205 9.99 15.86 -16.86
N ARG A 206 8.90 16.62 -16.91
CA ARG A 206 8.68 17.61 -17.99
C ARG A 206 9.72 18.72 -17.96
N ALA A 207 10.00 19.28 -16.78
CA ALA A 207 11.00 20.33 -16.63
C ALA A 207 12.40 19.86 -17.08
N LEU A 208 12.74 18.58 -16.84
CA LEU A 208 13.97 18.00 -17.35
C LEU A 208 13.95 17.87 -18.88
N ASP A 209 12.89 17.33 -19.45
CA ASP A 209 12.76 17.12 -20.91
C ASP A 209 12.73 18.45 -21.68
N GLU A 210 12.18 19.52 -21.10
CA GLU A 210 12.15 20.87 -21.63
C GLU A 210 13.48 21.64 -21.42
N GLY A 211 14.44 21.07 -20.69
CA GLY A 211 15.76 21.66 -20.46
C GLY A 211 15.76 22.82 -19.47
N VAL A 212 14.79 22.87 -18.53
CA VAL A 212 14.74 23.91 -17.49
C VAL A 212 15.98 23.85 -16.61
N ALA A 213 16.40 22.64 -16.20
CA ALA A 213 17.62 22.40 -15.44
C ALA A 213 18.06 20.93 -15.58
N THR A 214 19.24 20.58 -15.02
CA THR A 214 19.66 19.18 -14.90
C THR A 214 18.82 18.44 -13.86
N LYS A 215 18.74 17.10 -13.94
CA LYS A 215 18.05 16.29 -12.94
C LYS A 215 18.55 16.55 -11.52
N ASP A 216 19.88 16.68 -11.37
CA ASP A 216 20.51 16.94 -10.07
C ASP A 216 20.12 18.31 -9.49
N ASP A 217 20.02 19.34 -10.36
CA ASP A 217 19.62 20.67 -9.93
C ASP A 217 18.12 20.75 -9.61
N ILE A 218 17.28 20.02 -10.32
CA ILE A 218 15.84 19.95 -10.03
C ILE A 218 15.64 19.27 -8.66
N ASP A 219 16.22 18.09 -8.44
CA ASP A 219 16.12 17.38 -7.16
C ASP A 219 16.69 18.22 -6.01
N ARG A 220 17.86 18.82 -6.20
CA ARG A 220 18.48 19.70 -5.21
C ARG A 220 17.61 20.93 -4.93
N GLY A 221 17.07 21.55 -5.97
CA GLY A 221 16.19 22.72 -5.83
C GLY A 221 14.95 22.40 -5.02
N MET A 222 14.33 21.26 -5.29
CA MET A 222 13.13 20.82 -4.54
C MET A 222 13.47 20.47 -3.11
N LYS A 223 14.53 19.69 -2.84
CA LYS A 223 14.95 19.38 -1.47
C LYS A 223 15.23 20.62 -0.64
N LEU A 224 15.98 21.58 -1.20
CA LEU A 224 16.36 22.79 -0.46
C LEU A 224 15.23 23.83 -0.39
N GLY A 225 14.41 23.92 -1.43
CA GLY A 225 13.34 24.93 -1.52
C GLY A 225 12.07 24.57 -0.77
N THR A 226 11.77 23.27 -0.61
CA THR A 226 10.54 22.78 0.03
C THR A 226 10.76 21.90 1.25
N ASN A 227 12.04 21.62 1.60
CA ASN A 227 12.45 20.77 2.72
C ASN A 227 11.94 19.33 2.65
N VAL A 228 11.70 18.80 1.44
CA VAL A 228 11.39 17.39 1.23
C VAL A 228 12.65 16.53 1.28
N PRO A 229 12.60 15.27 1.77
CA PRO A 229 13.79 14.43 1.91
C PRO A 229 14.38 13.97 0.57
N MET A 230 13.56 13.81 -0.45
CA MET A 230 13.93 13.38 -1.81
C MET A 230 13.35 14.33 -2.84
N GLY A 231 14.10 14.60 -3.91
CA GLY A 231 13.57 15.29 -5.06
C GLY A 231 12.70 14.38 -5.95
N PRO A 232 12.06 14.94 -7.01
CA PRO A 232 11.12 14.17 -7.85
C PRO A 232 11.76 12.94 -8.51
N PHE A 233 13.03 12.99 -8.91
CA PHE A 233 13.67 11.87 -9.59
C PHE A 233 14.18 10.80 -8.61
N GLU A 234 14.77 11.22 -7.48
CA GLU A 234 15.16 10.30 -6.40
C GLU A 234 13.94 9.53 -5.91
N LEU A 235 12.80 10.21 -5.76
CA LEU A 235 11.56 9.59 -5.30
C LEU A 235 10.94 8.69 -6.38
N ALA A 236 10.91 9.12 -7.64
CA ALA A 236 10.42 8.30 -8.75
C ALA A 236 11.20 6.99 -8.87
N ASP A 237 12.55 7.04 -8.79
CA ASP A 237 13.41 5.87 -8.82
C ASP A 237 13.21 4.96 -7.59
N HIS A 238 12.83 5.54 -6.45
CA HIS A 238 12.52 4.78 -5.24
C HIS A 238 11.17 4.05 -5.32
N VAL A 239 10.15 4.73 -5.83
CA VAL A 239 8.79 4.18 -6.05
C VAL A 239 8.80 3.13 -7.16
N GLY A 240 9.54 3.39 -8.22
CA GLY A 240 9.55 2.65 -9.48
C GLY A 240 8.85 3.43 -10.59
N LEU A 241 9.54 3.61 -11.71
CA LEU A 241 9.05 4.44 -12.82
C LEU A 241 7.82 3.85 -13.50
N ASP A 242 7.69 2.51 -13.54
CA ASP A 242 6.50 1.82 -13.99
C ASP A 242 5.29 2.13 -13.09
N VAL A 243 5.44 2.05 -11.77
CA VAL A 243 4.39 2.40 -10.81
C VAL A 243 3.98 3.87 -10.96
N CYS A 244 4.96 4.77 -11.13
CA CYS A 244 4.67 6.18 -11.38
C CYS A 244 3.92 6.39 -12.70
N LEU A 245 4.27 5.64 -13.74
CA LEU A 245 3.60 5.71 -15.04
C LEU A 245 2.16 5.22 -14.93
N ASP A 246 1.94 4.02 -14.38
CA ASP A 246 0.61 3.41 -14.25
C ASP A 246 -0.34 4.29 -13.43
N ALA A 247 0.13 4.81 -12.29
CA ALA A 247 -0.67 5.72 -11.47
C ALA A 247 -0.98 7.06 -12.20
N THR A 248 -0.03 7.57 -12.99
CA THR A 248 -0.24 8.80 -13.77
C THR A 248 -1.20 8.56 -14.94
N GLU A 249 -1.16 7.39 -15.59
CA GLU A 249 -2.09 6.98 -16.65
C GLU A 249 -3.51 6.82 -16.11
N THR A 250 -3.67 6.20 -14.95
CA THR A 250 -4.95 6.12 -14.24
C THR A 250 -5.52 7.52 -13.95
N LEU A 251 -4.69 8.44 -13.45
CA LEU A 251 -5.10 9.83 -13.24
C LEU A 251 -5.49 10.54 -14.54
N GLN A 252 -4.79 10.27 -15.65
CA GLN A 252 -5.14 10.83 -16.96
C GLN A 252 -6.48 10.29 -17.45
N GLU A 253 -6.71 8.97 -17.35
CA GLU A 253 -7.94 8.34 -17.77
C GLU A 253 -9.17 8.91 -17.03
N GLU A 254 -9.08 9.01 -15.71
CA GLU A 254 -10.17 9.43 -14.85
C GLU A 254 -10.39 10.97 -14.83
N LEU A 255 -9.32 11.75 -14.97
CA LEU A 255 -9.34 13.19 -14.71
C LEU A 255 -8.91 14.07 -15.89
N GLY A 256 -8.51 13.42 -16.99
CA GLY A 256 -8.22 14.06 -18.26
C GLY A 256 -6.77 14.52 -18.46
N GLU A 257 -6.55 15.18 -19.61
CA GLU A 257 -5.26 15.47 -20.21
C GLU A 257 -4.27 16.26 -19.33
N ARG A 258 -4.73 16.94 -18.30
CA ARG A 258 -3.84 17.65 -17.36
C ARG A 258 -2.89 16.72 -16.60
N PHE A 259 -3.24 15.42 -16.53
CA PHE A 259 -2.44 14.37 -15.88
C PHE A 259 -1.63 13.53 -16.86
N ARG A 260 -1.63 13.88 -18.14
CA ARG A 260 -0.91 13.14 -19.17
C ARG A 260 0.55 12.89 -18.76
N PRO A 261 1.03 11.63 -18.77
CA PRO A 261 2.42 11.31 -18.47
C PRO A 261 3.40 12.02 -19.42
N ALA A 262 4.51 12.49 -18.86
CA ALA A 262 5.62 13.01 -19.64
C ALA A 262 6.17 11.92 -20.57
N TYR A 263 6.52 12.29 -21.79
CA TYR A 263 7.02 11.34 -22.79
C TYR A 263 8.32 10.67 -22.34
N LEU A 264 9.19 11.41 -21.67
CA LEU A 264 10.45 10.89 -21.14
C LEU A 264 10.21 9.78 -20.08
N LEU A 265 9.15 9.91 -19.23
CA LEU A 265 8.78 8.85 -18.27
C LEU A 265 8.41 7.56 -19.01
N LYS A 266 7.54 7.64 -20.02
CA LYS A 266 7.17 6.48 -20.85
C LYS A 266 8.38 5.81 -21.49
N ARG A 267 9.27 6.60 -22.09
CA ARG A 267 10.50 6.09 -22.72
C ARG A 267 11.41 5.35 -21.76
N LYS A 268 11.54 5.83 -20.51
CA LYS A 268 12.34 5.16 -19.50
C LYS A 268 11.75 3.81 -19.11
N VAL A 269 10.44 3.76 -18.89
CA VAL A 269 9.75 2.50 -18.59
C VAL A 269 9.86 1.50 -19.76
N GLU A 270 9.66 1.95 -21.00
CA GLU A 270 9.83 1.14 -22.21
C GLU A 270 11.27 0.62 -22.38
N ALA A 271 12.27 1.38 -21.90
CA ALA A 271 13.68 0.96 -21.90
C ALA A 271 14.04 -0.04 -20.78
N GLY A 272 13.14 -0.28 -19.82
CA GLY A 272 13.39 -1.11 -18.65
C GLY A 272 14.16 -0.38 -17.53
N ASP A 273 14.33 0.93 -17.63
CA ASP A 273 14.92 1.79 -16.60
C ASP A 273 13.86 2.08 -15.52
N LEU A 274 13.65 1.14 -14.60
CA LEU A 274 12.52 1.23 -13.64
C LEU A 274 12.93 1.80 -12.27
N GLY A 275 14.13 2.33 -12.12
CA GLY A 275 14.66 2.89 -10.89
C GLY A 275 15.48 1.89 -10.08
N LYS A 276 15.48 2.01 -8.75
CA LYS A 276 16.31 1.19 -7.84
C LYS A 276 16.15 -0.31 -8.05
N LYS A 277 14.93 -0.77 -8.34
CA LYS A 277 14.63 -2.20 -8.51
C LYS A 277 15.30 -2.86 -9.73
N THR A 278 15.73 -2.05 -10.73
CA THR A 278 16.46 -2.52 -11.91
C THR A 278 17.90 -2.01 -11.96
N GLY A 279 18.36 -1.28 -10.92
CA GLY A 279 19.69 -0.67 -10.86
C GLY A 279 19.81 0.61 -11.70
N THR A 280 18.82 0.95 -12.49
CA THR A 280 18.84 2.14 -13.37
C THR A 280 17.45 2.76 -13.46
N GLY A 281 17.39 4.08 -13.30
CA GLY A 281 16.21 4.91 -13.48
C GLY A 281 16.61 6.27 -14.04
N PHE A 282 16.26 7.35 -13.36
CA PHE A 282 16.87 8.66 -13.60
C PHE A 282 18.32 8.68 -13.11
N TYR A 283 18.61 7.90 -12.07
CA TYR A 283 19.95 7.67 -11.54
C TYR A 283 20.40 6.23 -11.77
N GLU A 284 21.69 5.98 -11.53
CA GLU A 284 22.30 4.65 -11.50
C GLU A 284 22.46 4.22 -10.04
N TYR A 285 22.22 2.97 -9.75
CA TYR A 285 22.27 2.36 -8.42
C TYR A 285 23.14 1.10 -8.47
N ASP A 286 24.02 0.94 -7.48
CA ASP A 286 24.87 -0.25 -7.29
C ASP A 286 24.07 -1.43 -6.71
#